data_1327ec093c2e2990c0457205bd9e8db4
#
_entry.id   1327ec093c2e2990c0457205bd9e8db4
#
_cell.length_a   1.000
_cell.length_b   1.000
_cell.length_c   1.000
_cell.angle_alpha   90.00
_cell.angle_beta   90.00
_cell.angle_gamma   90.00
#
_symmetry.space_group_name_H-M   'P 1'
#
loop_
_entity.id
_entity.type
_entity.pdbx_description
1 polymer ?
#
loop_
_entity_poly.entity_id
_entity_poly.type
_entity_poly.pdbx_seq_one_letter_code
_entity_poly.pdbx_strand_id
1 'polypeptide(L)'
;MIRTLLAAALSIAAPIPLQAQSLSAREQVQIDALVAKTLADTGVPSASIAVVRGGRIVLAKAYGKQSEAAKPADAAAPYQIASISKQFTAAALLLLEDDGKLSLDDTVARYLPGITGGDRITLRQLLSHTSGLRDYWPQDFSFKAMATPVTPQGIVDRWAKAPLDFQPGQQWQYSNTGYVVAGMIAEKVSGQPLMQLLQTRIFAPLGIRALDQDEAVGPGFPQGYGRFALGPVHAETPAASGWLYAAGQLSMSAQDLARWDIARLNRTLLAPDDWSAQETPVRLADGSTNGYGLGVSTGTQNGRRFVEHSGEAVGFLSENIVFPDDKAAIVVLTNSWFSDATSRIAGGLQAIVLPPPTASAEDQAALPRARRLYDQLRSGTLDRTLLTEDANFYFTPRAQADYRTSLAALGEPTAFVQTGRTRLRGGFVNRTFRVTYPNRTLSVSTYAEPDGAQRFEQFLVAPVQ
;
A
#
# COMPACT_ATOMS: atom_id res chain seq x y z
N MET A 1 -65.79 17.51 -14.88
CA MET A 1 -64.48 17.71 -14.22
C MET A 1 -63.86 16.35 -14.00
N ILE A 2 -62.99 15.93 -14.91
CA ILE A 2 -62.32 14.64 -14.85
C ILE A 2 -60.93 14.89 -14.26
N ARG A 3 -60.63 14.30 -13.09
CA ARG A 3 -59.30 14.35 -12.44
C ARG A 3 -58.48 13.16 -12.94
N THR A 4 -57.43 13.47 -13.68
CA THR A 4 -56.41 12.50 -14.14
C THR A 4 -55.40 12.27 -13.00
N LEU A 5 -55.31 11.05 -12.53
CA LEU A 5 -54.26 10.59 -11.58
C LEU A 5 -53.01 10.21 -12.37
N LEU A 6 -51.94 10.94 -12.16
CA LEU A 6 -50.59 10.53 -12.61
C LEU A 6 -50.04 9.49 -11.61
N ALA A 7 -49.81 8.28 -12.08
CA ALA A 7 -49.05 7.26 -11.34
C ALA A 7 -47.58 7.46 -11.59
N ALA A 8 -46.82 7.78 -10.55
CA ALA A 8 -45.35 7.81 -10.58
C ALA A 8 -44.81 6.37 -10.46
N ALA A 9 -44.17 5.89 -11.52
CA ALA A 9 -43.46 4.61 -11.50
C ALA A 9 -42.17 4.75 -10.73
N LEU A 10 -42.05 4.15 -9.54
CA LEU A 10 -40.80 3.97 -8.81
C LEU A 10 -40.01 2.86 -9.53
N SER A 11 -38.93 3.21 -10.17
CA SER A 11 -37.94 2.25 -10.69
C SER A 11 -37.14 1.66 -9.53
N ILE A 12 -37.46 0.44 -9.13
CA ILE A 12 -36.69 -0.35 -8.19
C ILE A 12 -35.45 -0.82 -8.95
N ALA A 13 -34.29 -0.25 -8.65
CA ALA A 13 -33.02 -0.75 -9.13
C ALA A 13 -32.82 -2.17 -8.60
N ALA A 14 -32.77 -3.16 -9.51
CA ALA A 14 -32.50 -4.55 -9.16
C ALA A 14 -31.10 -4.67 -8.50
N PRO A 15 -30.95 -5.47 -7.43
CA PRO A 15 -29.64 -5.69 -6.83
C PRO A 15 -28.72 -6.38 -7.85
N ILE A 16 -27.54 -5.83 -8.07
CA ILE A 16 -26.50 -6.42 -8.90
C ILE A 16 -26.17 -7.80 -8.31
N PRO A 17 -26.21 -8.89 -9.10
CA PRO A 17 -26.07 -10.23 -8.59
C PRO A 17 -24.69 -10.46 -7.97
N LEU A 18 -24.63 -11.21 -6.87
CA LEU A 18 -23.46 -11.63 -6.08
C LEU A 18 -22.32 -12.29 -6.89
N GLN A 19 -22.57 -12.62 -8.17
CA GLN A 19 -21.63 -13.26 -9.08
C GLN A 19 -20.45 -12.38 -9.54
N ALA A 20 -20.51 -11.06 -9.36
CA ALA A 20 -19.44 -10.13 -9.74
C ALA A 20 -18.23 -10.13 -8.78
N GLN A 21 -18.23 -10.95 -7.73
CA GLN A 21 -17.22 -10.92 -6.68
C GLN A 21 -16.10 -11.98 -6.85
N SER A 22 -16.34 -13.07 -7.56
CA SER A 22 -15.32 -14.10 -7.84
C SER A 22 -14.39 -13.66 -8.98
N LEU A 23 -13.14 -14.15 -8.94
CA LEU A 23 -12.22 -13.97 -10.07
C LEU A 23 -12.70 -14.77 -11.29
N SER A 24 -12.71 -14.15 -12.46
CA SER A 24 -12.92 -14.83 -13.72
C SER A 24 -11.74 -15.77 -14.05
N ALA A 25 -11.95 -16.78 -14.90
CA ALA A 25 -10.88 -17.65 -15.37
C ALA A 25 -9.73 -16.86 -16.04
N ARG A 26 -10.06 -15.77 -16.75
CA ARG A 26 -9.06 -14.89 -17.37
C ARG A 26 -8.19 -14.18 -16.32
N GLU A 27 -8.79 -13.62 -15.28
CA GLU A 27 -8.05 -12.97 -14.18
C GLU A 27 -7.15 -13.97 -13.46
N GLN A 28 -7.62 -15.19 -13.20
CA GLN A 28 -6.81 -16.24 -12.59
C GLN A 28 -5.58 -16.59 -13.44
N VAL A 29 -5.76 -16.77 -14.76
CA VAL A 29 -4.64 -17.02 -15.68
C VAL A 29 -3.66 -15.83 -15.70
N GLN A 30 -4.16 -14.59 -15.68
CA GLN A 30 -3.31 -13.40 -15.66
C GLN A 30 -2.51 -13.30 -14.34
N ILE A 31 -3.12 -13.61 -13.20
CA ILE A 31 -2.47 -13.65 -11.89
C ILE A 31 -1.38 -14.73 -11.88
N ASP A 32 -1.68 -15.94 -12.34
CA ASP A 32 -0.71 -17.03 -12.39
C ASP A 32 0.50 -16.67 -13.25
N ALA A 33 0.27 -16.09 -14.42
CA ALA A 33 1.32 -15.64 -15.33
C ALA A 33 2.15 -14.50 -14.73
N LEU A 34 1.52 -13.52 -14.07
CA LEU A 34 2.18 -12.40 -13.40
C LEU A 34 3.14 -12.91 -12.33
N VAL A 35 2.65 -13.75 -11.42
CA VAL A 35 3.46 -14.22 -10.29
C VAL A 35 4.59 -15.13 -10.78
N ALA A 36 4.28 -16.11 -11.63
CA ALA A 36 5.29 -17.02 -12.18
C ALA A 36 6.40 -16.26 -12.93
N LYS A 37 6.01 -15.28 -13.78
CA LYS A 37 6.97 -14.45 -14.51
C LYS A 37 7.82 -13.61 -13.54
N THR A 38 7.22 -12.98 -12.53
CA THR A 38 7.95 -12.15 -11.57
C THR A 38 8.97 -12.98 -10.79
N LEU A 39 8.60 -14.17 -10.31
CA LEU A 39 9.54 -15.06 -9.62
C LEU A 39 10.69 -15.48 -10.53
N ALA A 40 10.40 -15.81 -11.80
CA ALA A 40 11.43 -16.18 -12.76
C ALA A 40 12.38 -15.01 -13.08
N ASP A 41 11.86 -13.80 -13.29
CA ASP A 41 12.66 -12.61 -13.62
C ASP A 41 13.56 -12.17 -12.46
N THR A 42 13.10 -12.32 -11.21
CA THR A 42 13.79 -11.82 -10.02
C THR A 42 14.64 -12.86 -9.31
N GLY A 43 14.35 -14.14 -9.53
CA GLY A 43 14.99 -15.26 -8.83
C GLY A 43 14.46 -15.43 -7.40
N VAL A 44 13.35 -14.79 -7.02
CA VAL A 44 12.68 -14.99 -5.72
C VAL A 44 12.11 -16.39 -5.65
N PRO A 45 12.43 -17.18 -4.59
CA PRO A 45 12.07 -18.60 -4.57
C PRO A 45 10.57 -18.85 -4.45
N SER A 46 9.83 -18.05 -3.67
CA SER A 46 8.38 -18.22 -3.54
C SER A 46 7.64 -16.93 -3.22
N ALA A 47 6.35 -16.93 -3.54
CA ALA A 47 5.37 -15.93 -3.11
C ALA A 47 4.09 -16.60 -2.64
N SER A 48 3.51 -16.10 -1.55
CA SER A 48 2.16 -16.42 -1.08
C SER A 48 1.29 -15.16 -1.21
N ILE A 49 0.14 -15.27 -1.86
CA ILE A 49 -0.74 -14.13 -2.13
C ILE A 49 -2.15 -14.39 -1.64
N ALA A 50 -2.83 -13.32 -1.22
CA ALA A 50 -4.27 -13.33 -1.04
C ALA A 50 -4.90 -12.08 -1.67
N VAL A 51 -6.11 -12.24 -2.18
CA VAL A 51 -6.92 -11.17 -2.78
C VAL A 51 -8.28 -11.16 -2.12
N VAL A 52 -8.68 -10.01 -1.62
CA VAL A 52 -10.03 -9.72 -1.13
C VAL A 52 -10.74 -8.86 -2.17
N ARG A 53 -11.98 -9.24 -2.51
CA ARG A 53 -12.87 -8.46 -3.38
C ARG A 53 -14.28 -8.49 -2.80
N GLY A 54 -14.92 -7.31 -2.68
CA GLY A 54 -16.24 -7.21 -2.08
C GLY A 54 -16.30 -7.70 -0.62
N GLY A 55 -15.21 -7.54 0.13
CA GLY A 55 -15.10 -7.96 1.53
C GLY A 55 -14.96 -9.48 1.73
N ARG A 56 -14.57 -10.24 0.70
CA ARG A 56 -14.37 -11.70 0.76
C ARG A 56 -13.05 -12.10 0.12
N ILE A 57 -12.39 -13.12 0.67
CA ILE A 57 -11.21 -13.72 0.05
C ILE A 57 -11.66 -14.45 -1.22
N VAL A 58 -11.18 -14.00 -2.38
CA VAL A 58 -11.47 -14.58 -3.70
C VAL A 58 -10.30 -15.38 -4.26
N LEU A 59 -9.11 -15.23 -3.66
CA LEU A 59 -7.92 -16.00 -3.96
C LEU A 59 -7.02 -16.09 -2.72
N ALA A 60 -6.50 -17.29 -2.44
CA ALA A 60 -5.36 -17.52 -1.58
C ALA A 60 -4.51 -18.61 -2.24
N LYS A 61 -3.28 -18.25 -2.68
CA LYS A 61 -2.44 -19.16 -3.47
C LYS A 61 -0.95 -18.90 -3.21
N ALA A 62 -0.15 -19.96 -3.24
CA ALA A 62 1.29 -19.87 -3.16
C ALA A 62 1.95 -20.40 -4.44
N TYR A 63 3.14 -19.89 -4.73
CA TYR A 63 3.91 -20.17 -5.94
C TYR A 63 5.37 -20.39 -5.57
N GLY A 64 6.05 -21.23 -6.37
CA GLY A 64 7.46 -21.44 -6.25
C GLY A 64 7.84 -22.45 -5.15
N LYS A 65 9.00 -22.23 -4.51
CA LYS A 65 9.65 -23.15 -3.58
C LYS A 65 9.79 -22.54 -2.19
N GLN A 66 9.10 -23.13 -1.21
CA GLN A 66 9.03 -22.60 0.15
C GLN A 66 10.36 -22.67 0.91
N SER A 67 11.16 -23.70 0.68
CA SER A 67 12.44 -23.95 1.36
C SER A 67 13.35 -24.86 0.56
N GLU A 68 14.61 -25.03 1.00
CA GLU A 68 15.57 -25.99 0.42
C GLU A 68 15.09 -27.45 0.54
N ALA A 69 14.21 -27.75 1.48
CA ALA A 69 13.59 -29.08 1.60
C ALA A 69 12.65 -29.42 0.43
N ALA A 70 12.63 -28.63 -0.62
CA ALA A 70 11.97 -28.85 -1.91
C ALA A 70 10.44 -29.09 -1.84
N LYS A 71 9.77 -28.63 -0.81
CA LYS A 71 8.31 -28.62 -0.78
C LYS A 71 7.78 -27.48 -1.66
N PRO A 72 6.77 -27.75 -2.50
CA PRO A 72 6.03 -26.67 -3.15
C PRO A 72 5.57 -25.66 -2.10
N ALA A 73 5.51 -24.39 -2.46
CA ALA A 73 4.98 -23.37 -1.55
C ALA A 73 3.52 -23.67 -1.21
N ASP A 74 3.21 -23.59 0.09
CA ASP A 74 1.87 -23.84 0.64
C ASP A 74 1.19 -22.50 0.96
N ALA A 75 -0.04 -22.33 0.51
CA ALA A 75 -0.84 -21.13 0.77
C ALA A 75 -1.17 -20.94 2.26
N ALA A 76 -1.14 -22.01 3.07
CA ALA A 76 -1.34 -21.98 4.52
C ALA A 76 -0.03 -21.75 5.30
N ALA A 77 1.13 -21.72 4.62
CA ALA A 77 2.41 -21.55 5.30
C ALA A 77 2.52 -20.14 5.91
N PRO A 78 3.02 -20.03 7.16
CA PRO A 78 3.21 -18.76 7.83
C PRO A 78 4.53 -18.12 7.39
N TYR A 79 4.46 -17.16 6.52
CA TYR A 79 5.60 -16.27 6.18
C TYR A 79 5.78 -15.21 7.26
N GLN A 80 7.00 -14.77 7.49
CA GLN A 80 7.26 -13.62 8.34
C GLN A 80 6.68 -12.37 7.68
N ILE A 81 5.72 -11.73 8.37
CA ILE A 81 5.07 -10.50 7.86
C ILE A 81 5.80 -9.23 8.32
N ALA A 82 6.80 -9.38 9.17
CA ALA A 82 7.66 -8.31 9.65
C ALA A 82 6.87 -7.08 10.12
N SER A 83 7.21 -5.89 9.64
CA SER A 83 6.61 -4.62 10.11
C SER A 83 5.10 -4.50 9.93
N ILE A 84 4.45 -5.34 9.13
CA ILE A 84 2.97 -5.43 9.12
C ILE A 84 2.44 -5.77 10.52
N SER A 85 3.25 -6.41 11.38
CA SER A 85 2.94 -6.67 12.80
C SER A 85 2.58 -5.41 13.59
N LYS A 86 3.08 -4.25 13.19
CA LYS A 86 2.83 -2.97 13.85
C LYS A 86 1.34 -2.60 13.91
N GLN A 87 0.57 -2.99 12.90
CA GLN A 87 -0.89 -2.79 12.89
C GLN A 87 -1.56 -3.48 14.10
N PHE A 88 -1.08 -4.69 14.45
CA PHE A 88 -1.63 -5.48 15.54
C PHE A 88 -1.17 -4.95 16.89
N THR A 89 0.07 -4.50 17.01
CA THR A 89 0.56 -3.83 18.22
C THR A 89 -0.22 -2.54 18.49
N ALA A 90 -0.49 -1.74 17.46
CA ALA A 90 -1.33 -0.54 17.58
C ALA A 90 -2.77 -0.89 17.98
N ALA A 91 -3.36 -1.91 17.36
CA ALA A 91 -4.69 -2.40 17.69
C ALA A 91 -4.79 -2.91 19.15
N ALA A 92 -3.74 -3.55 19.65
CA ALA A 92 -3.71 -3.99 21.05
C ALA A 92 -3.75 -2.81 22.04
N LEU A 93 -3.04 -1.70 21.74
CA LEU A 93 -3.10 -0.50 22.58
C LEU A 93 -4.47 0.19 22.48
N LEU A 94 -5.09 0.25 21.31
CA LEU A 94 -6.46 0.78 21.13
C LEU A 94 -7.47 -0.04 21.96
N LEU A 95 -7.41 -1.38 21.90
CA LEU A 95 -8.27 -2.25 22.73
C LEU A 95 -8.04 -2.05 24.23
N LEU A 96 -6.82 -1.72 24.65
CA LEU A 96 -6.53 -1.39 26.05
C LEU A 96 -7.01 0.01 26.45
N GLU A 97 -7.04 0.96 25.50
CA GLU A 97 -7.67 2.28 25.66
C GLU A 97 -9.18 2.16 25.85
N ASP A 98 -9.86 1.35 25.01
CA ASP A 98 -11.29 1.02 25.15
C ASP A 98 -11.63 0.37 26.48
N ASP A 99 -10.73 -0.49 26.98
CA ASP A 99 -10.88 -1.08 28.32
C ASP A 99 -10.67 -0.06 29.46
N GLY A 100 -10.32 1.21 29.16
CA GLY A 100 -10.01 2.27 30.13
C GLY A 100 -8.71 2.05 30.90
N LYS A 101 -7.80 1.21 30.40
CA LYS A 101 -6.54 0.86 31.08
C LYS A 101 -5.39 1.82 30.78
N LEU A 102 -5.45 2.51 29.67
CA LEU A 102 -4.50 3.53 29.23
C LEU A 102 -5.20 4.57 28.36
N SER A 103 -4.50 5.65 28.03
CA SER A 103 -4.86 6.53 26.92
C SER A 103 -3.67 6.67 25.97
N LEU A 104 -3.94 6.73 24.67
CA LEU A 104 -2.88 7.00 23.66
C LEU A 104 -2.20 8.37 23.88
N ASP A 105 -2.83 9.27 24.60
CA ASP A 105 -2.28 10.57 24.96
C ASP A 105 -1.52 10.57 26.29
N ASP A 106 -1.49 9.44 27.00
CA ASP A 106 -0.63 9.24 28.17
C ASP A 106 0.86 9.27 27.77
N THR A 107 1.68 9.77 28.67
CA THR A 107 3.13 9.78 28.48
C THR A 107 3.74 8.40 28.75
N VAL A 108 4.81 8.08 28.02
CA VAL A 108 5.55 6.81 28.15
C VAL A 108 6.05 6.61 29.58
N ALA A 109 6.54 7.68 30.23
CA ALA A 109 7.08 7.60 31.60
C ALA A 109 6.06 7.15 32.64
N ARG A 110 4.76 7.30 32.40
CA ARG A 110 3.69 6.77 33.26
C ARG A 110 3.75 5.23 33.38
N TYR A 111 4.17 4.57 32.30
CA TYR A 111 4.24 3.12 32.25
C TYR A 111 5.67 2.59 32.33
N LEU A 112 6.61 3.20 31.63
CA LEU A 112 8.02 2.80 31.58
C LEU A 112 8.93 3.99 31.93
N PRO A 113 9.25 4.17 33.21
CA PRO A 113 10.18 5.24 33.62
C PRO A 113 11.58 4.95 33.07
N GLY A 114 12.36 6.02 32.84
CA GLY A 114 13.75 5.93 32.39
C GLY A 114 13.97 5.92 30.87
N ILE A 115 12.89 5.98 30.08
CA ILE A 115 12.97 6.25 28.65
C ILE A 115 13.33 7.72 28.43
N THR A 116 14.29 8.00 27.53
CA THR A 116 14.69 9.39 27.22
C THR A 116 13.52 10.16 26.62
N GLY A 117 13.16 11.29 27.23
CA GLY A 117 11.99 12.09 26.84
C GLY A 117 10.64 11.43 27.13
N GLY A 118 10.62 10.33 27.87
CA GLY A 118 9.40 9.58 28.17
C GLY A 118 8.32 10.37 28.91
N ASP A 119 8.68 11.45 29.59
CA ASP A 119 7.79 12.43 30.23
C ASP A 119 7.02 13.33 29.23
N ARG A 120 7.47 13.36 27.96
CA ARG A 120 6.90 14.18 26.88
C ARG A 120 6.44 13.37 25.66
N ILE A 121 6.93 12.15 25.51
CA ILE A 121 6.53 11.25 24.43
C ILE A 121 5.21 10.60 24.81
N THR A 122 4.19 10.71 23.96
CA THR A 122 2.91 10.02 24.13
C THR A 122 2.92 8.63 23.47
N LEU A 123 1.99 7.74 23.86
CA LEU A 123 1.84 6.44 23.22
C LEU A 123 1.47 6.61 21.73
N ARG A 124 0.64 7.60 21.41
CA ARG A 124 0.31 7.98 20.03
C ARG A 124 1.54 8.30 19.21
N GLN A 125 2.50 9.02 19.77
CA GLN A 125 3.74 9.36 19.10
C GLN A 125 4.69 8.17 18.91
N LEU A 126 4.64 7.16 19.78
CA LEU A 126 5.34 5.89 19.52
C LEU A 126 4.78 5.20 18.27
N LEU A 127 3.44 5.04 18.21
CA LEU A 127 2.75 4.32 17.15
C LEU A 127 2.79 5.03 15.79
N SER A 128 2.97 6.34 15.78
CA SER A 128 3.02 7.16 14.57
C SER A 128 4.43 7.52 14.10
N HIS A 129 5.47 7.01 14.78
CA HIS A 129 6.88 7.32 14.46
C HIS A 129 7.24 8.80 14.59
N THR A 130 6.61 9.51 15.52
CA THR A 130 6.86 10.93 15.81
C THR A 130 7.47 11.17 17.20
N SER A 131 7.94 10.10 17.85
CA SER A 131 8.51 10.15 19.21
C SER A 131 9.92 10.72 19.30
N GLY A 132 10.71 10.64 18.22
CA GLY A 132 12.13 10.97 18.20
C GLY A 132 13.02 9.87 18.78
N LEU A 133 12.47 8.72 19.23
CA LEU A 133 13.27 7.59 19.68
C LEU A 133 14.08 7.01 18.52
N ARG A 134 15.40 6.92 18.74
CA ARG A 134 16.34 6.37 17.76
C ARG A 134 15.96 4.93 17.38
N ASP A 135 15.95 4.64 16.07
CA ASP A 135 15.72 3.29 15.57
C ASP A 135 16.92 2.38 15.89
N TYR A 136 16.63 1.16 16.31
CA TYR A 136 17.67 0.16 16.52
C TYR A 136 18.09 -0.55 15.23
N TRP A 137 17.26 -0.53 14.19
CA TRP A 137 17.51 -1.20 12.91
C TRP A 137 17.21 -0.27 11.72
N PRO A 138 18.05 0.76 11.49
CA PRO A 138 17.82 1.72 10.41
C PRO A 138 18.40 1.30 9.05
N GLN A 139 19.09 0.17 8.96
CA GLN A 139 19.77 -0.33 7.77
C GLN A 139 19.10 -1.60 7.22
N ASP A 140 19.20 -1.82 5.90
CA ASP A 140 18.60 -2.95 5.19
C ASP A 140 19.48 -4.22 5.21
N PHE A 141 20.17 -4.48 6.33
CA PHE A 141 20.96 -5.70 6.56
C PHE A 141 21.04 -6.03 8.05
N SER A 142 21.29 -7.30 8.38
CA SER A 142 21.49 -7.75 9.74
C SER A 142 22.85 -7.30 10.28
N PHE A 143 22.87 -6.63 11.42
CA PHE A 143 24.12 -6.27 12.07
C PHE A 143 24.58 -7.34 13.09
N LYS A 144 25.85 -7.32 13.44
CA LYS A 144 26.50 -8.37 14.24
C LYS A 144 25.75 -8.80 15.50
N ALA A 145 25.14 -7.85 16.23
CA ALA A 145 24.41 -8.18 17.47
C ALA A 145 23.16 -9.05 17.22
N MET A 146 22.57 -8.97 16.02
CA MET A 146 21.39 -9.76 15.67
C MET A 146 21.66 -11.27 15.52
N ALA A 147 22.92 -11.68 15.57
CA ALA A 147 23.30 -13.09 15.63
C ALA A 147 23.08 -13.73 17.02
N THR A 148 22.79 -12.93 18.05
CA THR A 148 22.54 -13.39 19.42
C THR A 148 21.19 -12.91 19.93
N PRO A 149 20.46 -13.71 20.74
CA PRO A 149 19.18 -13.29 21.28
C PRO A 149 19.28 -12.00 22.09
N VAL A 150 18.20 -11.21 22.07
CA VAL A 150 18.05 -9.99 22.84
C VAL A 150 16.69 -10.00 23.55
N THR A 151 16.59 -9.34 24.72
CA THR A 151 15.30 -9.08 25.38
C THR A 151 14.77 -7.72 24.94
N PRO A 152 13.44 -7.45 24.97
CA PRO A 152 12.89 -6.12 24.76
C PRO A 152 13.54 -5.07 25.66
N GLN A 153 13.82 -5.41 26.91
CA GLN A 153 14.54 -4.54 27.84
C GLN A 153 15.96 -4.22 27.34
N GLY A 154 16.67 -5.20 26.77
CA GLY A 154 18.01 -4.97 26.19
C GLY A 154 18.00 -3.98 25.02
N ILE A 155 16.95 -4.02 24.19
CA ILE A 155 16.75 -3.03 23.12
C ILE A 155 16.49 -1.64 23.73
N VAL A 156 15.57 -1.56 24.72
CA VAL A 156 15.24 -0.31 25.40
C VAL A 156 16.47 0.29 26.08
N ASP A 157 17.24 -0.51 26.80
CA ASP A 157 18.44 -0.02 27.53
C ASP A 157 19.48 0.60 26.62
N ARG A 158 19.60 0.09 25.39
CA ARG A 158 20.61 0.58 24.45
C ARG A 158 20.09 1.72 23.55
N TRP A 159 18.84 1.69 23.09
CA TRP A 159 18.37 2.64 22.07
C TRP A 159 17.28 3.60 22.59
N ALA A 160 16.35 3.15 23.44
CA ALA A 160 15.32 4.04 23.95
C ALA A 160 15.82 4.98 25.07
N LYS A 161 16.98 4.65 25.68
CA LYS A 161 17.69 5.52 26.62
C LYS A 161 18.75 6.38 25.95
N ALA A 162 19.01 6.22 24.65
CA ALA A 162 19.89 7.09 23.90
C ALA A 162 19.26 8.49 23.71
N PRO A 163 20.05 9.53 23.37
CA PRO A 163 19.51 10.83 23.01
C PRO A 163 18.48 10.72 21.88
N LEU A 164 17.40 11.51 21.96
CA LEU A 164 16.41 11.59 20.90
C LEU A 164 17.04 12.17 19.62
N ASP A 165 16.62 11.69 18.45
CA ASP A 165 17.05 12.24 17.17
C ASP A 165 16.38 13.58 16.86
N PHE A 166 15.18 13.83 17.44
CA PHE A 166 14.45 15.11 17.39
C PHE A 166 13.43 15.19 18.55
N GLN A 167 12.85 16.36 18.77
CA GLN A 167 11.86 16.54 19.82
C GLN A 167 10.52 15.89 19.43
N PRO A 168 9.81 15.27 20.39
CA PRO A 168 8.54 14.59 20.12
C PRO A 168 7.55 15.49 19.36
N GLY A 169 6.96 14.94 18.29
CA GLY A 169 5.99 15.63 17.44
C GLY A 169 6.56 16.59 16.41
N GLN A 170 7.86 16.87 16.39
CA GLN A 170 8.45 17.80 15.43
C GLN A 170 8.74 17.21 14.06
N GLN A 171 9.11 15.93 14.03
CA GLN A 171 9.46 15.23 12.79
C GLN A 171 8.88 13.82 12.78
N TRP A 172 8.89 13.22 11.62
CA TRP A 172 8.59 11.82 11.43
C TRP A 172 9.88 11.06 11.08
N GLN A 173 10.14 9.99 11.82
CA GLN A 173 11.23 9.07 11.54
C GLN A 173 10.82 7.68 12.00
N TYR A 174 10.83 6.73 11.08
CA TYR A 174 10.52 5.35 11.38
C TYR A 174 11.38 4.83 12.55
N SER A 175 10.75 4.19 13.53
CA SER A 175 11.45 3.68 14.71
C SER A 175 10.84 2.38 15.19
N ASN A 176 11.57 1.28 14.99
CA ASN A 176 11.24 -0.01 15.57
C ASN A 176 11.33 0.04 17.10
N THR A 177 12.27 0.81 17.64
CA THR A 177 12.42 1.02 19.10
C THR A 177 11.13 1.57 19.71
N GLY A 178 10.43 2.48 19.03
CA GLY A 178 9.14 2.99 19.48
C GLY A 178 8.10 1.89 19.67
N TYR A 179 8.06 0.92 18.75
CA TYR A 179 7.16 -0.23 18.82
C TYR A 179 7.57 -1.25 19.88
N VAL A 180 8.86 -1.44 20.12
CA VAL A 180 9.32 -2.25 21.28
C VAL A 180 8.82 -1.65 22.59
N VAL A 181 8.96 -0.33 22.78
CA VAL A 181 8.42 0.38 23.96
C VAL A 181 6.90 0.23 24.04
N ALA A 182 6.18 0.40 22.92
CA ALA A 182 4.72 0.20 22.87
C ALA A 182 4.29 -1.20 23.28
N GLY A 183 4.97 -2.24 22.78
CA GLY A 183 4.70 -3.64 23.17
C GLY A 183 4.93 -3.91 24.64
N MET A 184 6.02 -3.41 25.21
CA MET A 184 6.29 -3.54 26.64
C MET A 184 5.23 -2.83 27.52
N ILE A 185 4.70 -1.69 27.04
CA ILE A 185 3.58 -1.00 27.71
C ILE A 185 2.32 -1.85 27.62
N ALA A 186 2.02 -2.43 26.45
CA ALA A 186 0.87 -3.32 26.28
C ALA A 186 0.94 -4.53 27.25
N GLU A 187 2.10 -5.17 27.39
CA GLU A 187 2.31 -6.27 28.35
C GLU A 187 2.12 -5.82 29.80
N LYS A 188 2.71 -4.67 30.15
CA LYS A 188 2.61 -4.15 31.53
C LYS A 188 1.17 -3.82 31.92
N VAL A 189 0.41 -3.22 31.00
CA VAL A 189 -0.95 -2.76 31.25
C VAL A 189 -1.94 -3.94 31.21
N SER A 190 -1.73 -4.90 30.30
CA SER A 190 -2.59 -6.10 30.21
C SER A 190 -2.27 -7.16 31.24
N GLY A 191 -1.05 -7.19 31.77
CA GLY A 191 -0.55 -8.22 32.71
C GLY A 191 -0.23 -9.53 32.00
N GLN A 192 -0.10 -9.59 30.68
CA GLN A 192 0.17 -10.81 29.92
C GLN A 192 1.16 -10.56 28.78
N PRO A 193 1.88 -11.60 28.28
CA PRO A 193 2.75 -11.47 27.12
C PRO A 193 2.01 -10.93 25.91
N LEU A 194 2.68 -10.10 25.08
CA LEU A 194 2.08 -9.48 23.91
C LEU A 194 1.45 -10.50 22.96
N MET A 195 2.14 -11.59 22.68
CA MET A 195 1.61 -12.63 21.78
C MET A 195 0.32 -13.26 22.33
N GLN A 196 0.22 -13.45 23.65
CA GLN A 196 -1.01 -13.94 24.28
C GLN A 196 -2.14 -12.91 24.21
N LEU A 197 -1.83 -11.62 24.41
CA LEU A 197 -2.79 -10.52 24.24
C LEU A 197 -3.33 -10.48 22.82
N LEU A 198 -2.46 -10.54 21.82
CA LEU A 198 -2.84 -10.57 20.40
C LEU A 198 -3.69 -11.82 20.09
N GLN A 199 -3.27 -12.98 20.57
CA GLN A 199 -3.99 -14.24 20.35
C GLN A 199 -5.42 -14.18 20.89
N THR A 200 -5.60 -13.68 22.12
CA THR A 200 -6.92 -13.66 22.78
C THR A 200 -7.82 -12.55 22.28
N ARG A 201 -7.27 -11.36 22.00
CA ARG A 201 -8.07 -10.18 21.67
C ARG A 201 -8.27 -9.97 20.18
N ILE A 202 -7.37 -10.51 19.33
CA ILE A 202 -7.38 -10.23 17.89
C ILE A 202 -7.47 -11.53 17.07
N PHE A 203 -6.54 -12.46 17.27
CA PHE A 203 -6.41 -13.60 16.35
C PHE A 203 -7.53 -14.61 16.51
N ALA A 204 -7.83 -15.05 17.74
CA ALA A 204 -8.89 -16.02 17.98
C ALA A 204 -10.28 -15.50 17.53
N PRO A 205 -10.70 -14.26 17.84
CA PRO A 205 -11.97 -13.73 17.35
C PRO A 205 -12.09 -13.68 15.82
N LEU A 206 -10.98 -13.48 15.10
CA LEU A 206 -10.96 -13.41 13.63
C LEU A 206 -10.65 -14.76 12.97
N GLY A 207 -10.39 -15.82 13.74
CA GLY A 207 -9.97 -17.11 13.21
C GLY A 207 -8.61 -17.06 12.49
N ILE A 208 -7.71 -16.16 12.93
CA ILE A 208 -6.37 -15.99 12.40
C ILE A 208 -5.43 -16.96 13.13
N ARG A 209 -4.59 -17.64 12.35
CA ARG A 209 -3.44 -18.38 12.87
C ARG A 209 -2.18 -17.55 12.68
N ALA A 210 -1.66 -17.01 13.76
CA ALA A 210 -0.38 -16.32 13.78
C ALA A 210 0.59 -17.03 14.72
N LEU A 211 1.88 -17.03 14.37
CA LEU A 211 2.98 -17.57 15.15
C LEU A 211 3.95 -16.45 15.46
N ASP A 212 4.70 -16.59 16.54
CA ASP A 212 5.91 -15.81 16.72
C ASP A 212 6.95 -16.24 15.67
N GLN A 213 7.82 -15.32 15.26
CA GLN A 213 8.85 -15.65 14.28
C GLN A 213 9.75 -16.81 14.74
N ASP A 214 9.99 -16.93 16.07
CA ASP A 214 10.83 -17.99 16.63
C ASP A 214 10.17 -19.37 16.54
N GLU A 215 8.84 -19.41 16.43
CA GLU A 215 8.05 -20.63 16.21
C GLU A 215 7.93 -20.97 14.71
N ALA A 216 8.15 -20.00 13.82
CA ALA A 216 7.97 -20.13 12.37
C ALA A 216 9.30 -20.35 11.61
N VAL A 217 10.29 -21.00 12.25
CA VAL A 217 11.58 -21.33 11.66
C VAL A 217 11.82 -22.85 11.61
N GLY A 218 12.64 -23.30 10.65
CA GLY A 218 13.02 -24.70 10.53
C GLY A 218 12.39 -25.43 9.33
N PRO A 219 12.59 -26.77 9.22
CA PRO A 219 12.30 -27.50 7.98
C PRO A 219 10.85 -27.51 7.48
N GLY A 220 9.88 -27.19 8.36
CA GLY A 220 8.45 -27.15 8.02
C GLY A 220 7.96 -25.78 7.55
N PHE A 221 8.78 -24.75 7.64
CA PHE A 221 8.41 -23.35 7.45
C PHE A 221 9.07 -22.74 6.20
N PRO A 222 8.59 -21.58 5.71
CA PRO A 222 9.28 -20.83 4.66
C PRO A 222 10.69 -20.45 5.09
N GLN A 223 11.67 -20.76 4.23
CA GLN A 223 13.07 -20.33 4.39
C GLN A 223 13.24 -18.93 3.81
N GLY A 224 13.89 -18.04 4.55
CA GLY A 224 14.29 -16.72 4.05
C GLY A 224 15.51 -16.77 3.16
N TYR A 225 15.56 -15.92 2.13
CA TYR A 225 16.65 -15.89 1.15
C TYR A 225 17.17 -14.47 0.93
N GLY A 226 18.50 -14.41 0.68
CA GLY A 226 19.25 -13.22 0.34
C GLY A 226 20.07 -13.36 -0.94
N ARG A 227 20.71 -12.25 -1.33
CA ARG A 227 21.66 -12.19 -2.45
C ARG A 227 22.65 -11.06 -2.20
N PHE A 228 23.92 -11.30 -2.42
CA PHE A 228 24.92 -10.24 -2.42
C PHE A 228 25.10 -9.70 -3.83
N ALA A 229 24.74 -8.44 -4.06
CA ALA A 229 24.75 -7.80 -5.37
C ALA A 229 24.02 -8.65 -6.44
N LEU A 230 24.72 -9.11 -7.46
CA LEU A 230 24.19 -9.95 -8.53
C LEU A 230 24.61 -11.42 -8.41
N GLY A 231 25.09 -11.82 -7.23
CA GLY A 231 25.52 -13.19 -6.95
C GLY A 231 24.34 -14.19 -6.88
N PRO A 232 24.63 -15.45 -6.58
CA PRO A 232 23.58 -16.47 -6.43
C PRO A 232 22.70 -16.20 -5.21
N VAL A 233 21.44 -16.63 -5.31
CA VAL A 233 20.50 -16.64 -4.18
C VAL A 233 20.98 -17.67 -3.15
N HIS A 234 20.97 -17.31 -1.88
CA HIS A 234 21.35 -18.17 -0.76
C HIS A 234 20.35 -18.07 0.39
N ALA A 235 20.25 -19.11 1.20
CA ALA A 235 19.46 -19.10 2.41
C ALA A 235 20.05 -18.12 3.42
N GLU A 236 19.18 -17.34 4.06
CA GLU A 236 19.56 -16.42 5.12
C GLU A 236 19.40 -17.07 6.49
N THR A 237 20.24 -16.64 7.43
CA THR A 237 20.05 -16.97 8.84
C THR A 237 19.12 -15.93 9.45
N PRO A 238 17.97 -16.32 10.03
CA PRO A 238 17.06 -15.37 10.66
C PRO A 238 17.75 -14.55 11.75
N ALA A 239 17.26 -13.35 12.03
CA ALA A 239 17.63 -12.65 13.25
C ALA A 239 17.36 -13.54 14.47
N ALA A 240 18.27 -13.52 15.44
CA ALA A 240 18.08 -14.28 16.67
C ALA A 240 16.84 -13.76 17.45
N SER A 241 16.35 -14.59 18.36
CA SER A 241 15.14 -14.32 19.16
C SER A 241 15.14 -12.94 19.80
N GLY A 242 13.96 -12.32 19.81
CA GLY A 242 13.66 -11.05 20.48
C GLY A 242 13.91 -9.79 19.66
N TRP A 243 14.65 -9.85 18.54
CA TRP A 243 14.96 -8.64 17.76
C TRP A 243 13.74 -8.03 17.05
N LEU A 244 12.77 -8.82 16.65
CA LEU A 244 11.59 -8.31 15.96
C LEU A 244 10.45 -7.92 16.91
N TYR A 245 10.26 -8.64 18.00
CA TYR A 245 9.26 -8.42 19.06
C TYR A 245 8.03 -7.64 18.56
N ALA A 246 7.50 -6.67 19.28
CA ALA A 246 6.30 -5.89 18.93
C ALA A 246 6.40 -5.10 17.60
N ALA A 247 7.61 -4.95 17.06
CA ALA A 247 7.85 -4.24 15.80
C ALA A 247 7.68 -5.11 14.56
N GLY A 248 7.79 -6.47 14.70
CA GLY A 248 7.85 -7.31 13.50
C GLY A 248 7.75 -8.83 13.72
N GLN A 249 7.37 -9.32 14.91
CA GLN A 249 7.51 -10.73 15.29
C GLN A 249 6.52 -11.68 14.62
N LEU A 250 5.48 -11.21 13.95
CA LEU A 250 4.41 -12.10 13.50
C LEU A 250 4.75 -12.84 12.21
N SER A 251 4.37 -14.09 12.17
CA SER A 251 4.36 -14.95 10.99
C SER A 251 2.96 -15.50 10.77
N MET A 252 2.43 -15.35 9.55
CA MET A 252 1.10 -15.88 9.21
C MET A 252 0.96 -16.12 7.71
N SER A 253 -0.08 -16.83 7.31
CA SER A 253 -0.42 -17.02 5.91
C SER A 253 -0.98 -15.72 5.29
N ALA A 254 -0.86 -15.58 3.97
CA ALA A 254 -1.51 -14.46 3.26
C ALA A 254 -3.04 -14.46 3.48
N GLN A 255 -3.65 -15.65 3.61
CA GLN A 255 -5.07 -15.79 3.91
C GLN A 255 -5.44 -15.29 5.30
N ASP A 256 -4.60 -15.53 6.30
CA ASP A 256 -4.84 -15.06 7.66
C ASP A 256 -4.72 -13.55 7.76
N LEU A 257 -3.73 -12.96 7.08
CA LEU A 257 -3.61 -11.50 6.99
C LEU A 257 -4.81 -10.88 6.26
N ALA A 258 -5.32 -11.53 5.21
CA ALA A 258 -6.52 -11.08 4.52
C ALA A 258 -7.79 -11.12 5.41
N ARG A 259 -7.86 -11.97 6.44
CA ARG A 259 -8.95 -11.92 7.44
C ARG A 259 -8.89 -10.66 8.29
N TRP A 260 -7.70 -10.20 8.64
CA TRP A 260 -7.49 -8.90 9.28
C TRP A 260 -7.97 -7.76 8.40
N ASP A 261 -7.64 -7.80 7.10
CA ASP A 261 -8.10 -6.81 6.14
C ASP A 261 -9.63 -6.77 6.02
N ILE A 262 -10.28 -7.94 6.05
CA ILE A 262 -11.74 -8.03 6.05
C ILE A 262 -12.33 -7.41 7.32
N ALA A 263 -11.72 -7.61 8.48
CA ALA A 263 -12.17 -6.96 9.71
C ALA A 263 -12.06 -5.44 9.60
N ARG A 264 -10.97 -4.91 9.04
CA ARG A 264 -10.78 -3.49 8.73
C ARG A 264 -11.85 -2.97 7.77
N LEU A 265 -12.10 -3.66 6.65
CA LEU A 265 -13.09 -3.28 5.64
C LEU A 265 -14.53 -3.25 6.20
N ASN A 266 -14.83 -4.12 7.14
CA ASN A 266 -16.14 -4.23 7.77
C ASN A 266 -16.25 -3.44 9.08
N ARG A 267 -15.15 -2.79 9.53
CA ARG A 267 -15.08 -2.07 10.81
C ARG A 267 -15.53 -2.94 11.99
N THR A 268 -15.08 -4.22 12.00
CA THR A 268 -15.36 -5.19 13.08
C THR A 268 -14.10 -5.37 13.93
N LEU A 269 -14.23 -5.96 15.09
CA LEU A 269 -13.24 -6.22 16.14
C LEU A 269 -12.87 -4.95 16.93
N LEU A 270 -12.34 -3.93 16.29
CA LEU A 270 -12.10 -2.62 16.90
C LEU A 270 -13.35 -1.74 16.75
N ALA A 271 -13.53 -0.78 17.65
CA ALA A 271 -14.53 0.24 17.50
C ALA A 271 -14.32 1.05 16.20
N PRO A 272 -15.38 1.61 15.57
CA PRO A 272 -15.23 2.35 14.32
C PRO A 272 -14.30 3.56 14.41
N ASP A 273 -14.23 4.22 15.56
CA ASP A 273 -13.34 5.34 15.85
C ASP A 273 -11.88 4.90 16.01
N ASP A 274 -11.61 3.71 16.54
CA ASP A 274 -10.28 3.11 16.59
C ASP A 274 -9.72 2.82 15.20
N TRP A 275 -10.55 2.23 14.32
CA TRP A 275 -10.15 2.07 12.94
C TRP A 275 -9.83 3.41 12.28
N SER A 276 -10.62 4.44 12.60
CA SER A 276 -10.40 5.79 12.11
C SER A 276 -9.13 6.42 12.71
N ALA A 277 -8.87 6.20 14.00
CA ALA A 277 -7.64 6.65 14.66
C ALA A 277 -6.40 5.98 14.03
N GLN A 278 -6.47 4.67 13.76
CA GLN A 278 -5.39 3.95 13.07
C GLN A 278 -5.08 4.53 11.68
N GLU A 279 -6.13 4.89 10.93
CA GLU A 279 -6.04 5.34 9.53
C GLU A 279 -5.86 6.86 9.37
N THR A 280 -5.94 7.64 10.44
CA THR A 280 -5.76 9.09 10.38
C THR A 280 -4.27 9.44 10.53
N PRO A 281 -3.65 10.06 9.51
CA PRO A 281 -2.27 10.50 9.61
C PRO A 281 -2.06 11.49 10.75
N VAL A 282 -1.04 11.23 11.57
CA VAL A 282 -0.71 12.11 12.69
C VAL A 282 -0.07 13.40 12.16
N ARG A 283 -0.50 14.54 12.71
CA ARG A 283 0.06 15.85 12.35
C ARG A 283 1.28 16.15 13.18
N LEU A 284 2.29 16.72 12.53
CA LEU A 284 3.48 17.28 13.16
C LEU A 284 3.18 18.66 13.75
N ALA A 285 4.10 19.17 14.56
CA ALA A 285 3.96 20.48 15.22
C ALA A 285 3.79 21.66 14.24
N ASP A 286 4.32 21.54 13.01
CA ASP A 286 4.15 22.51 11.92
C ASP A 286 2.83 22.35 11.14
N GLY A 287 1.99 21.39 11.52
CA GLY A 287 0.72 21.08 10.87
C GLY A 287 0.83 20.14 9.65
N SER A 288 2.04 19.80 9.22
CA SER A 288 2.26 18.85 8.13
C SER A 288 1.97 17.39 8.53
N THR A 289 1.91 16.50 7.56
CA THR A 289 1.79 15.04 7.76
C THR A 289 2.50 14.31 6.63
N ASN A 290 3.03 13.13 6.93
CA ASN A 290 3.65 12.25 5.93
C ASN A 290 2.73 11.11 5.45
N GLY A 291 1.47 11.08 5.91
CA GLY A 291 0.53 10.02 5.55
C GLY A 291 0.55 8.80 6.48
N TYR A 292 1.31 8.82 7.58
CA TYR A 292 1.36 7.68 8.52
C TYR A 292 0.44 7.91 9.73
N GLY A 293 -0.41 6.92 10.02
CA GLY A 293 -1.29 6.89 11.18
C GLY A 293 -0.69 6.06 12.32
N LEU A 294 -1.44 5.10 12.87
CA LEU A 294 -0.99 4.22 13.95
C LEU A 294 -0.70 2.81 13.39
N GLY A 295 0.53 2.59 12.97
CA GLY A 295 0.98 1.31 12.38
C GLY A 295 0.54 1.06 10.94
N VAL A 296 0.07 2.09 10.25
CA VAL A 296 -0.30 2.06 8.83
C VAL A 296 0.01 3.36 8.13
N SER A 297 0.36 3.29 6.86
CA SER A 297 0.37 4.43 5.94
C SER A 297 -0.98 4.55 5.26
N THR A 298 -1.40 5.77 4.97
CA THR A 298 -2.63 6.04 4.22
C THR A 298 -2.39 7.08 3.14
N GLY A 299 -3.20 7.03 2.11
CA GLY A 299 -3.05 7.96 1.00
C GLY A 299 -4.08 7.70 -0.09
N THR A 300 -3.82 8.32 -1.23
CA THR A 300 -4.60 8.11 -2.45
C THR A 300 -3.67 7.76 -3.60
N GLN A 301 -3.93 6.66 -4.28
CA GLN A 301 -3.20 6.22 -5.46
C GLN A 301 -4.17 5.93 -6.60
N ASN A 302 -3.94 6.55 -7.76
CA ASN A 302 -4.82 6.42 -8.93
C ASN A 302 -6.30 6.73 -8.61
N GLY A 303 -6.55 7.78 -7.80
CA GLY A 303 -7.87 8.17 -7.35
C GLY A 303 -8.50 7.26 -6.29
N ARG A 304 -7.78 6.22 -5.82
CA ARG A 304 -8.25 5.28 -4.80
C ARG A 304 -7.60 5.56 -3.47
N ARG A 305 -8.37 5.65 -2.43
CA ARG A 305 -7.87 5.66 -1.06
C ARG A 305 -7.29 4.29 -0.72
N PHE A 306 -6.15 4.28 -0.05
CA PHE A 306 -5.53 3.05 0.44
C PHE A 306 -5.11 3.18 1.91
N VAL A 307 -5.01 2.03 2.56
CA VAL A 307 -4.36 1.81 3.85
C VAL A 307 -3.37 0.68 3.65
N GLU A 308 -2.09 0.89 4.00
CA GLU A 308 -1.05 -0.09 3.73
C GLU A 308 -0.01 -0.16 4.83
N HIS A 309 0.69 -1.28 4.88
CA HIS A 309 2.00 -1.40 5.48
C HIS A 309 2.80 -2.49 4.77
N SER A 310 4.05 -2.19 4.48
CA SER A 310 5.01 -3.18 4.00
C SER A 310 5.77 -3.80 5.18
N GLY A 311 6.42 -4.92 4.95
CA GLY A 311 7.25 -5.57 5.94
C GLY A 311 8.57 -6.03 5.36
N GLU A 312 9.64 -5.86 6.14
CA GLU A 312 10.97 -6.37 5.84
C GLU A 312 11.55 -7.06 7.08
N ALA A 313 11.96 -8.30 6.92
CA ALA A 313 12.72 -9.08 7.86
C ALA A 313 13.83 -9.83 7.11
N VAL A 314 14.75 -10.43 7.85
CA VAL A 314 15.88 -11.16 7.24
C VAL A 314 15.37 -12.26 6.31
N GLY A 315 15.51 -12.03 5.00
CA GLY A 315 15.06 -12.98 3.98
C GLY A 315 13.58 -12.94 3.62
N PHE A 316 12.81 -11.92 4.05
CA PHE A 316 11.38 -11.81 3.77
C PHE A 316 10.98 -10.37 3.45
N LEU A 317 10.16 -10.21 2.41
CA LEU A 317 9.42 -8.99 2.12
C LEU A 317 7.92 -9.29 2.07
N SER A 318 7.13 -8.35 2.56
CA SER A 318 5.69 -8.46 2.58
C SER A 318 5.01 -7.13 2.20
N GLU A 319 3.82 -7.23 1.64
CA GLU A 319 2.98 -6.09 1.26
C GLU A 319 1.54 -6.38 1.65
N ASN A 320 0.91 -5.43 2.32
CA ASN A 320 -0.49 -5.49 2.71
C ASN A 320 -1.14 -4.16 2.37
N ILE A 321 -2.03 -4.17 1.38
CA ILE A 321 -2.72 -2.97 0.89
C ILE A 321 -4.23 -3.21 0.93
N VAL A 322 -4.95 -2.32 1.60
CA VAL A 322 -6.41 -2.31 1.67
C VAL A 322 -6.95 -1.11 0.90
N PHE A 323 -7.99 -1.31 0.11
CA PHE A 323 -8.73 -0.30 -0.64
C PHE A 323 -10.15 -0.20 -0.06
N PRO A 324 -10.38 0.65 0.95
CA PRO A 324 -11.65 0.65 1.69
C PRO A 324 -12.87 0.93 0.81
N ASP A 325 -12.73 1.86 -0.14
CA ASP A 325 -13.84 2.29 -1.00
C ASP A 325 -14.22 1.21 -2.04
N ASP A 326 -13.26 0.35 -2.42
CA ASP A 326 -13.47 -0.79 -3.32
C ASP A 326 -13.84 -2.08 -2.58
N LYS A 327 -13.84 -2.08 -1.25
CA LYS A 327 -13.94 -3.28 -0.40
C LYS A 327 -13.00 -4.39 -0.85
N ALA A 328 -11.76 -4.02 -1.13
CA ALA A 328 -10.73 -4.91 -1.64
C ALA A 328 -9.45 -4.82 -0.81
N ALA A 329 -8.67 -5.90 -0.82
CA ALA A 329 -7.33 -5.93 -0.25
C ALA A 329 -6.42 -6.87 -1.04
N ILE A 330 -5.13 -6.62 -0.97
CA ILE A 330 -4.08 -7.40 -1.60
C ILE A 330 -2.99 -7.66 -0.57
N VAL A 331 -2.67 -8.93 -0.41
CA VAL A 331 -1.57 -9.41 0.42
C VAL A 331 -0.57 -10.11 -0.47
N VAL A 332 0.70 -9.77 -0.34
CA VAL A 332 1.82 -10.44 -1.02
C VAL A 332 2.92 -10.69 -0.01
N LEU A 333 3.28 -11.95 0.18
CA LEU A 333 4.35 -12.38 1.07
C LEU A 333 5.40 -13.12 0.23
N THR A 334 6.66 -12.71 0.32
CA THR A 334 7.78 -13.39 -0.38
C THR A 334 8.85 -13.81 0.62
N ASN A 335 9.55 -14.88 0.31
CA ASN A 335 10.65 -15.36 1.11
C ASN A 335 12.03 -14.87 0.57
N SER A 336 12.09 -13.59 0.27
CA SER A 336 13.33 -12.92 -0.11
C SER A 336 13.29 -11.43 0.22
N TRP A 337 14.46 -10.81 0.41
CA TRP A 337 14.60 -9.38 0.69
C TRP A 337 15.54 -8.64 -0.28
N PHE A 338 15.86 -9.24 -1.43
CA PHE A 338 16.84 -8.71 -2.38
C PHE A 338 16.24 -8.19 -3.70
N SER A 339 14.93 -8.09 -3.82
CA SER A 339 14.28 -7.68 -5.07
C SER A 339 12.96 -6.96 -4.86
N ASP A 340 12.47 -6.35 -5.94
CA ASP A 340 11.18 -5.65 -6.02
C ASP A 340 9.98 -6.60 -6.33
N ALA A 341 10.16 -7.92 -6.21
CA ALA A 341 9.13 -8.90 -6.59
C ALA A 341 7.80 -8.65 -5.87
N THR A 342 7.85 -8.34 -4.57
CA THR A 342 6.66 -8.10 -3.75
C THR A 342 5.83 -6.94 -4.30
N SER A 343 6.46 -5.79 -4.54
CA SER A 343 5.77 -4.61 -5.08
C SER A 343 5.34 -4.79 -6.54
N ARG A 344 6.12 -5.51 -7.36
CA ARG A 344 5.71 -5.86 -8.75
C ARG A 344 4.47 -6.74 -8.77
N ILE A 345 4.41 -7.76 -7.90
CA ILE A 345 3.24 -8.64 -7.79
C ILE A 345 2.04 -7.83 -7.26
N ALA A 346 2.21 -7.04 -6.20
CA ALA A 346 1.13 -6.23 -5.64
C ALA A 346 0.55 -5.23 -6.66
N GLY A 347 1.41 -4.49 -7.37
CA GLY A 347 0.98 -3.56 -8.42
C GLY A 347 0.28 -4.25 -9.60
N GLY A 348 0.78 -5.42 -10.01
CA GLY A 348 0.15 -6.22 -11.05
C GLY A 348 -1.21 -6.79 -10.63
N LEU A 349 -1.34 -7.27 -9.38
CA LEU A 349 -2.62 -7.70 -8.81
C LEU A 349 -3.63 -6.55 -8.77
N GLN A 350 -3.22 -5.34 -8.33
CA GLN A 350 -4.09 -4.16 -8.37
C GLN A 350 -4.67 -3.93 -9.78
N ALA A 351 -3.80 -3.99 -10.80
CA ALA A 351 -4.22 -3.75 -12.18
C ALA A 351 -5.18 -4.81 -12.73
N ILE A 352 -5.10 -6.05 -12.22
CA ILE A 352 -5.96 -7.16 -12.65
C ILE A 352 -7.29 -7.16 -11.88
N VAL A 353 -7.24 -6.97 -10.54
CA VAL A 353 -8.39 -7.27 -9.68
C VAL A 353 -9.25 -6.05 -9.34
N LEU A 354 -8.69 -4.84 -9.43
CA LEU A 354 -9.47 -3.64 -9.21
C LEU A 354 -10.05 -3.14 -10.53
N PRO A 355 -11.31 -2.69 -10.55
CA PRO A 355 -11.85 -2.05 -11.73
C PRO A 355 -10.98 -0.81 -12.08
N PRO A 356 -10.89 -0.41 -13.34
CA PRO A 356 -10.21 0.84 -13.66
C PRO A 356 -10.82 1.98 -12.84
N PRO A 357 -10.01 2.96 -12.38
CA PRO A 357 -10.52 4.09 -11.64
C PRO A 357 -11.66 4.74 -12.42
N THR A 358 -12.77 5.03 -11.75
CA THR A 358 -13.85 5.80 -12.37
C THR A 358 -13.29 7.18 -12.65
N ALA A 359 -13.15 7.52 -13.95
CA ALA A 359 -12.71 8.85 -14.33
C ALA A 359 -13.67 9.90 -13.74
N SER A 360 -13.15 10.99 -13.19
CA SER A 360 -13.98 12.10 -12.72
C SER A 360 -14.83 12.64 -13.88
N ALA A 361 -15.94 13.32 -13.59
CA ALA A 361 -16.74 13.96 -14.62
C ALA A 361 -15.89 14.92 -15.48
N GLU A 362 -14.92 15.61 -14.86
CA GLU A 362 -13.96 16.47 -15.54
C GLU A 362 -13.02 15.68 -16.46
N ASP A 363 -12.51 14.52 -16.01
CA ASP A 363 -11.64 13.68 -16.84
C ASP A 363 -12.43 13.03 -17.99
N GLN A 364 -13.68 12.65 -17.74
CA GLN A 364 -14.59 12.16 -18.79
C GLN A 364 -14.85 13.23 -19.85
N ALA A 365 -15.00 14.50 -19.46
CA ALA A 365 -15.17 15.61 -20.37
C ALA A 365 -13.85 16.00 -21.09
N ALA A 366 -12.71 15.84 -20.42
CA ALA A 366 -11.40 16.21 -20.98
C ALA A 366 -10.92 15.22 -22.07
N LEU A 367 -11.25 13.94 -21.95
CA LEU A 367 -10.82 12.91 -22.90
C LEU A 367 -11.27 13.21 -24.37
N PRO A 368 -12.56 13.47 -24.65
CA PRO A 368 -12.99 13.77 -26.02
C PRO A 368 -12.40 15.09 -26.55
N ARG A 369 -12.15 16.07 -25.68
CA ARG A 369 -11.49 17.34 -26.06
C ARG A 369 -10.05 17.11 -26.47
N ALA A 370 -9.28 16.36 -25.66
CA ALA A 370 -7.90 16.01 -26.00
C ALA A 370 -7.84 15.16 -27.28
N ARG A 371 -8.76 14.22 -27.45
CA ARG A 371 -8.87 13.42 -28.66
C ARG A 371 -9.18 14.28 -29.88
N ARG A 372 -10.13 15.22 -29.78
CA ARG A 372 -10.48 16.16 -30.86
C ARG A 372 -9.25 16.96 -31.31
N LEU A 373 -8.49 17.55 -30.37
CA LEU A 373 -7.30 18.33 -30.72
C LEU A 373 -6.22 17.44 -31.35
N TYR A 374 -6.03 16.23 -30.85
CA TYR A 374 -5.11 15.26 -31.45
C TYR A 374 -5.46 14.94 -32.91
N ASP A 375 -6.73 14.66 -33.19
CA ASP A 375 -7.22 14.36 -34.54
C ASP A 375 -7.10 15.58 -35.49
N GLN A 376 -7.33 16.79 -34.97
CA GLN A 376 -7.11 18.03 -35.72
C GLN A 376 -5.63 18.26 -36.07
N LEU A 377 -4.72 17.99 -35.13
CA LEU A 377 -3.27 18.08 -35.40
C LEU A 377 -2.85 17.02 -36.44
N ARG A 378 -3.40 15.84 -36.39
CA ARG A 378 -3.15 14.74 -37.33
C ARG A 378 -3.71 15.08 -38.75
N SER A 379 -4.87 15.71 -38.85
CA SER A 379 -5.48 16.10 -40.12
C SER A 379 -4.99 17.43 -40.68
N GLY A 380 -4.39 18.25 -39.83
CA GLY A 380 -3.96 19.63 -40.21
C GLY A 380 -5.11 20.65 -40.18
N THR A 381 -6.18 20.40 -39.43
CA THR A 381 -7.39 21.26 -39.35
C THR A 381 -7.51 21.91 -37.95
N LEU A 382 -6.42 22.44 -37.41
CA LEU A 382 -6.30 22.98 -36.09
C LEU A 382 -7.29 24.10 -35.79
N ASP A 383 -8.20 23.88 -34.84
CA ASP A 383 -9.08 24.90 -34.26
C ASP A 383 -8.33 25.68 -33.16
N ARG A 384 -7.86 26.86 -33.51
CA ARG A 384 -7.05 27.71 -32.63
C ARG A 384 -7.81 28.26 -31.42
N THR A 385 -9.16 28.19 -31.40
CA THR A 385 -9.95 28.60 -30.24
C THR A 385 -9.84 27.63 -29.07
N LEU A 386 -9.35 26.42 -29.32
CA LEU A 386 -9.04 25.43 -28.29
C LEU A 386 -7.73 25.70 -27.54
N LEU A 387 -6.95 26.67 -27.97
CA LEU A 387 -5.62 26.97 -27.48
C LEU A 387 -5.58 28.33 -26.77
N THR A 388 -4.73 28.43 -25.75
CA THR A 388 -4.35 29.73 -25.17
C THR A 388 -3.47 30.54 -26.14
N GLU A 389 -3.10 31.74 -25.76
CA GLU A 389 -2.20 32.58 -26.55
C GLU A 389 -0.84 31.90 -26.72
N ASP A 390 -0.25 31.37 -25.66
CA ASP A 390 1.06 30.73 -25.66
C ASP A 390 1.07 29.44 -26.50
N ALA A 391 0.05 28.61 -26.36
CA ALA A 391 -0.09 27.42 -27.19
C ALA A 391 -0.29 27.78 -28.66
N ASN A 392 -1.02 28.86 -28.96
CA ASN A 392 -1.18 29.38 -30.33
C ASN A 392 0.16 29.87 -30.92
N PHE A 393 1.02 30.46 -30.10
CA PHE A 393 2.37 30.85 -30.49
C PHE A 393 3.25 29.63 -30.81
N TYR A 394 3.16 28.56 -29.98
CA TYR A 394 3.89 27.31 -30.21
C TYR A 394 3.50 26.61 -31.52
N PHE A 395 2.21 26.57 -31.87
CA PHE A 395 1.73 25.92 -33.09
C PHE A 395 1.92 26.77 -34.32
N THR A 396 3.19 27.09 -34.66
CA THR A 396 3.58 27.73 -35.91
C THR A 396 3.15 26.89 -37.12
N PRO A 397 3.14 27.48 -38.37
CA PRO A 397 2.88 26.70 -39.59
C PRO A 397 3.80 25.48 -39.74
N ARG A 398 5.08 25.61 -39.33
CA ARG A 398 6.04 24.51 -39.33
C ARG A 398 5.65 23.43 -38.34
N ALA A 399 5.36 23.79 -37.08
CA ALA A 399 4.94 22.85 -36.07
C ALA A 399 3.69 22.06 -36.52
N GLN A 400 2.67 22.75 -37.07
CA GLN A 400 1.48 22.10 -37.60
C GLN A 400 1.77 21.11 -38.74
N ALA A 401 2.66 21.51 -39.68
CA ALA A 401 3.08 20.63 -40.78
C ALA A 401 3.77 19.36 -40.25
N ASP A 402 4.67 19.51 -39.26
CA ASP A 402 5.41 18.41 -38.66
C ASP A 402 4.46 17.44 -37.87
N TYR A 403 3.53 18.01 -37.07
CA TYR A 403 2.50 17.21 -36.41
C TYR A 403 1.65 16.44 -37.40
N ARG A 404 1.11 17.12 -38.42
CA ARG A 404 0.30 16.49 -39.46
C ARG A 404 1.05 15.36 -40.15
N THR A 405 2.25 15.63 -40.66
CA THR A 405 3.00 14.64 -41.44
C THR A 405 3.39 13.44 -40.61
N SER A 406 3.89 13.65 -39.37
CA SER A 406 4.34 12.57 -38.49
C SER A 406 3.19 11.73 -37.95
N LEU A 407 2.07 12.34 -37.56
CA LEU A 407 0.93 11.60 -37.01
C LEU A 407 0.07 10.94 -38.08
N ALA A 408 -0.13 11.58 -39.25
CA ALA A 408 -0.88 10.97 -40.34
C ALA A 408 -0.21 9.69 -40.88
N ALA A 409 1.12 9.65 -40.88
CA ALA A 409 1.88 8.46 -41.30
C ALA A 409 1.63 7.21 -40.40
N LEU A 410 1.11 7.38 -39.20
CA LEU A 410 0.80 6.27 -38.27
C LEU A 410 -0.59 5.65 -38.53
N GLY A 411 -1.44 6.26 -39.36
CA GLY A 411 -2.81 5.83 -39.62
C GLY A 411 -3.78 6.17 -38.47
N GLU A 412 -4.77 5.32 -38.23
CA GLU A 412 -5.76 5.51 -37.18
C GLU A 412 -5.29 4.88 -35.87
N PRO A 413 -5.39 5.59 -34.74
CA PRO A 413 -5.08 5.00 -33.45
C PRO A 413 -6.14 3.99 -33.03
N THR A 414 -5.70 2.85 -32.49
CA THR A 414 -6.57 1.80 -31.97
C THR A 414 -7.11 2.12 -30.57
N ALA A 415 -6.43 2.98 -29.80
CA ALA A 415 -6.89 3.45 -28.50
C ALA A 415 -6.35 4.86 -28.20
N PHE A 416 -7.16 5.64 -27.45
CA PHE A 416 -6.79 6.91 -26.86
C PHE A 416 -7.36 6.95 -25.44
N VAL A 417 -6.49 6.80 -24.41
CA VAL A 417 -6.92 6.65 -23.03
C VAL A 417 -6.12 7.57 -22.12
N GLN A 418 -6.75 8.14 -21.12
CA GLN A 418 -6.04 8.89 -20.09
C GLN A 418 -5.22 7.94 -19.21
N THR A 419 -3.98 8.35 -18.88
CA THR A 419 -3.07 7.62 -18.01
C THR A 419 -2.52 8.54 -16.93
N GLY A 420 -2.30 7.96 -15.75
CA GLY A 420 -1.80 8.75 -14.61
C GLY A 420 -2.86 9.64 -13.97
N ARG A 421 -2.42 10.39 -12.97
CA ARG A 421 -3.29 11.29 -12.18
C ARG A 421 -3.41 12.65 -12.83
N THR A 422 -4.62 13.19 -12.82
CA THR A 422 -4.87 14.61 -13.07
C THR A 422 -4.25 15.42 -11.92
N ARG A 423 -3.50 16.48 -12.24
CA ARG A 423 -2.84 17.36 -11.26
C ARG A 423 -2.96 18.81 -11.69
N LEU A 424 -3.08 19.70 -10.70
CA LEU A 424 -2.90 21.12 -10.92
C LEU A 424 -1.40 21.46 -10.86
N ARG A 425 -0.90 22.18 -11.87
CA ARG A 425 0.48 22.67 -11.93
C ARG A 425 0.55 24.00 -12.69
N GLY A 426 1.13 25.02 -12.07
CA GLY A 426 1.26 26.34 -12.66
C GLY A 426 -0.08 27.00 -13.00
N GLY A 427 -1.17 26.69 -12.30
CA GLY A 427 -2.51 27.17 -12.58
C GLY A 427 -3.28 26.38 -13.65
N PHE A 428 -2.65 25.37 -14.28
CA PHE A 428 -3.26 24.54 -15.32
C PHE A 428 -3.47 23.11 -14.84
N VAL A 429 -4.49 22.45 -15.38
CA VAL A 429 -4.77 21.03 -15.15
C VAL A 429 -3.95 20.18 -16.09
N ASN A 430 -2.98 19.46 -15.54
CA ASN A 430 -2.14 18.52 -16.28
C ASN A 430 -2.81 17.15 -16.38
N ARG A 431 -2.89 16.62 -17.62
CA ARG A 431 -3.32 15.25 -17.93
C ARG A 431 -2.38 14.61 -18.92
N THR A 432 -2.24 13.30 -18.82
CA THR A 432 -1.46 12.50 -19.78
C THR A 432 -2.36 11.46 -20.41
N PHE A 433 -2.22 11.29 -21.72
CA PHE A 433 -2.96 10.28 -22.47
C PHE A 433 -1.97 9.35 -23.19
N ARG A 434 -2.39 8.12 -23.38
CA ARG A 434 -1.71 7.11 -24.19
C ARG A 434 -2.49 6.94 -25.49
N VAL A 435 -1.78 7.05 -26.61
CA VAL A 435 -2.33 6.81 -27.94
C VAL A 435 -1.67 5.56 -28.50
N THR A 436 -2.46 4.53 -28.77
CA THR A 436 -1.95 3.23 -29.25
C THR A 436 -2.23 3.08 -30.72
N TYR A 437 -1.21 2.67 -31.46
CA TYR A 437 -1.25 2.25 -32.87
C TYR A 437 -0.81 0.78 -32.97
N PRO A 438 -1.06 0.08 -34.06
CA PRO A 438 -0.67 -1.32 -34.20
C PRO A 438 0.81 -1.59 -33.89
N ASN A 439 1.70 -0.67 -34.29
CA ASN A 439 3.15 -0.85 -34.16
C ASN A 439 3.84 0.21 -33.29
N ARG A 440 3.11 1.13 -32.65
CA ARG A 440 3.67 2.21 -31.85
C ARG A 440 2.72 2.72 -30.79
N THR A 441 3.29 3.18 -29.70
CA THR A 441 2.56 3.89 -28.63
C THR A 441 3.15 5.29 -28.46
N LEU A 442 2.28 6.28 -28.33
CA LEU A 442 2.64 7.68 -28.05
C LEU A 442 2.08 8.11 -26.70
N SER A 443 2.76 9.05 -26.07
CA SER A 443 2.28 9.80 -24.90
C SER A 443 1.85 11.20 -25.35
N VAL A 444 0.71 11.66 -24.86
CA VAL A 444 0.22 13.03 -25.04
C VAL A 444 0.16 13.69 -23.67
N SER A 445 0.98 14.71 -23.45
CA SER A 445 0.96 15.51 -22.22
C SER A 445 0.25 16.83 -22.48
N THR A 446 -0.78 17.11 -21.67
CA THR A 446 -1.59 18.33 -21.81
C THR A 446 -1.57 19.15 -20.54
N TYR A 447 -1.66 20.47 -20.71
CA TYR A 447 -2.02 21.42 -19.67
C TYR A 447 -3.21 22.21 -20.20
N ALA A 448 -4.28 22.31 -19.43
CA ALA A 448 -5.48 23.05 -19.82
C ALA A 448 -5.95 23.97 -18.68
N GLU A 449 -6.60 25.08 -19.03
CA GLU A 449 -7.26 25.95 -18.03
C GLU A 449 -8.20 25.13 -17.15
N PRO A 450 -8.23 25.37 -15.83
CA PRO A 450 -9.10 24.61 -14.92
C PRO A 450 -10.59 24.93 -15.14
N ASP A 451 -10.90 26.16 -15.55
CA ASP A 451 -12.24 26.71 -15.65
C ASP A 451 -12.52 27.32 -17.04
N GLY A 452 -13.75 27.79 -17.26
CA GLY A 452 -14.15 28.52 -18.47
C GLY A 452 -14.08 27.67 -19.73
N ALA A 453 -13.35 28.16 -20.74
CA ALA A 453 -13.22 27.48 -22.03
C ALA A 453 -12.29 26.26 -21.97
N GLN A 454 -11.52 26.10 -20.88
CA GLN A 454 -10.56 24.99 -20.67
C GLN A 454 -9.61 24.81 -21.84
N ARG A 455 -9.10 25.93 -22.36
CA ARG A 455 -8.18 25.94 -23.51
C ARG A 455 -6.87 25.26 -23.13
N PHE A 456 -6.24 24.61 -24.09
CA PHE A 456 -4.94 23.99 -23.89
C PHE A 456 -3.83 25.03 -23.90
N GLU A 457 -3.08 25.09 -22.81
CA GLU A 457 -1.82 25.81 -22.68
C GLU A 457 -0.67 25.00 -23.29
N GLN A 458 -0.74 23.68 -23.17
CA GLN A 458 0.22 22.77 -23.75
C GLN A 458 -0.47 21.53 -24.30
N PHE A 459 0.01 21.07 -25.46
CA PHE A 459 -0.38 19.79 -26.05
C PHE A 459 0.84 19.19 -26.75
N LEU A 460 1.57 18.32 -26.06
CA LEU A 460 2.80 17.71 -26.57
C LEU A 460 2.62 16.23 -26.81
N VAL A 461 3.09 15.75 -27.94
CA VAL A 461 3.09 14.35 -28.35
C VAL A 461 4.53 13.84 -28.39
N ALA A 462 4.80 12.72 -27.72
CA ALA A 462 6.11 12.08 -27.64
C ALA A 462 6.00 10.57 -27.80
N PRO A 463 7.04 9.88 -28.29
CA PRO A 463 7.09 8.42 -28.23
C PRO A 463 7.15 7.96 -26.77
N VAL A 464 6.51 6.83 -26.46
CA VAL A 464 6.74 6.13 -25.20
C VAL A 464 8.04 5.35 -25.35
N GLN A 465 8.99 5.62 -24.45
CA GLN A 465 10.27 4.89 -24.38
C GLN A 465 10.08 3.50 -23.84
#